data_80844d403a3d3c245501be67fb20bb29
#
_entry.id   80844d403a3d3c245501be67fb20bb29
#
_cell.length_a   1.000
_cell.length_b   1.000
_cell.length_c   1.000
_cell.angle_alpha   90.00
_cell.angle_beta   90.00
_cell.angle_gamma   90.00
#
_symmetry.space_group_name_H-M   'P 1'
#
loop_
_entity.id
_entity.type
_entity.pdbx_description
1 polymer ?
#
loop_
_entity_poly.entity_id
_entity_poly.type
_entity_poly.pdbx_seq_one_letter_code
_entity_poly.pdbx_strand_id
1 'polypeptide(L)'
;PVYRELGNQAIKATDMPVVAFSVGEEELAGIDTKPLVGHLAAWNYFESIDTPANKEFIAKWKAFTKNPKRVTNDPMEAHVVGFQMWVEAVKKAGTVNPDKVIDALPGIKAPNLTGGISEMLPNHHITKPVFIGEVRGDGQFDVVWKTEGLVPGAAWSPHLEGSKDLVADWV
;
A
#
# COMPACT_ATOMS: atom_id res chain seq x y z
N PRO A 1 2.28 -18.50 2.35
CA PRO A 1 2.85 -19.72 2.95
C PRO A 1 3.40 -19.50 4.35
N VAL A 2 4.28 -18.46 4.58
CA VAL A 2 4.96 -18.23 5.87
C VAL A 2 3.98 -18.10 7.03
N TYR A 3 3.00 -17.18 6.94
CA TYR A 3 2.02 -16.96 8.00
C TYR A 3 1.19 -18.20 8.34
N ARG A 4 0.82 -19.00 7.31
CA ARG A 4 0.14 -20.27 7.56
C ARG A 4 1.03 -21.22 8.37
N GLU A 5 2.32 -21.27 8.04
CA GLU A 5 3.26 -22.16 8.74
C GLU A 5 3.53 -21.69 10.17
N LEU A 6 3.61 -20.39 10.42
CA LEU A 6 3.66 -19.86 11.80
C LEU A 6 2.48 -20.35 12.63
N GLY A 7 1.28 -20.30 12.05
CA GLY A 7 0.07 -20.83 12.69
C GLY A 7 0.15 -22.35 12.94
N ASN A 8 0.61 -23.13 11.96
CA ASN A 8 0.77 -24.59 12.07
C ASN A 8 1.76 -24.98 13.17
N GLN A 9 2.85 -24.21 13.32
CA GLN A 9 3.87 -24.42 14.33
C GLN A 9 3.52 -23.81 15.69
N ALA A 10 2.31 -23.22 15.81
CA ALA A 10 1.85 -22.52 17.00
C ALA A 10 2.81 -21.41 17.50
N ILE A 11 3.57 -20.80 16.58
CA ILE A 11 4.44 -19.67 16.90
C ILE A 11 3.58 -18.40 17.01
N LYS A 12 3.51 -17.86 18.23
CA LYS A 12 2.71 -16.69 18.55
C LYS A 12 3.54 -15.41 18.40
N ALA A 13 2.85 -14.30 18.12
CA ALA A 13 3.49 -12.99 18.08
C ALA A 13 4.15 -12.58 19.41
N THR A 14 3.65 -13.09 20.53
CA THR A 14 4.25 -12.91 21.86
C THR A 14 5.60 -13.58 22.03
N ASP A 15 5.85 -14.64 21.28
CA ASP A 15 7.07 -15.43 21.35
C ASP A 15 8.08 -14.99 20.31
N MET A 16 7.60 -14.76 19.08
CA MET A 16 8.40 -14.31 17.93
C MET A 16 7.55 -13.38 17.05
N PRO A 17 7.55 -12.07 17.29
CA PRO A 17 6.84 -11.12 16.44
C PRO A 17 7.45 -11.09 15.03
N VAL A 18 6.60 -11.14 14.03
CA VAL A 18 6.98 -11.00 12.61
C VAL A 18 6.45 -9.68 12.09
N VAL A 19 7.28 -8.93 11.37
CA VAL A 19 6.87 -7.74 10.61
C VAL A 19 6.97 -8.04 9.13
N ALA A 20 5.85 -8.08 8.44
CA ALA A 20 5.80 -8.28 6.99
C ALA A 20 5.77 -6.95 6.26
N PHE A 21 6.33 -6.91 5.04
CA PHE A 21 6.33 -5.72 4.17
C PHE A 21 5.45 -5.88 2.92
N SER A 22 4.71 -6.99 2.81
CA SER A 22 3.85 -7.28 1.67
C SER A 22 2.70 -8.24 2.02
N VAL A 23 2.14 -8.11 3.23
CA VAL A 23 0.96 -8.86 3.66
C VAL A 23 -0.13 -7.87 4.02
N GLY A 24 -1.27 -8.00 3.37
CA GLY A 24 -2.46 -7.23 3.62
C GLY A 24 -3.69 -8.13 3.78
N GLU A 25 -4.85 -7.53 3.64
CA GLU A 25 -6.14 -8.18 3.88
C GLU A 25 -6.41 -9.32 2.88
N GLU A 26 -5.99 -9.18 1.62
CA GLU A 26 -6.20 -10.20 0.59
C GLU A 26 -5.38 -11.47 0.88
N GLU A 27 -4.14 -11.33 1.38
CA GLU A 27 -3.30 -12.46 1.77
C GLU A 27 -3.85 -13.19 3.00
N LEU A 28 -4.51 -12.46 3.90
CA LEU A 28 -5.14 -13.03 5.11
C LEU A 28 -6.51 -13.65 4.83
N ALA A 29 -7.22 -13.22 3.78
CA ALA A 29 -8.58 -13.66 3.47
C ALA A 29 -8.71 -15.19 3.21
N GLY A 30 -7.60 -15.85 2.87
CA GLY A 30 -7.59 -17.28 2.54
C GLY A 30 -7.03 -18.20 3.64
N ILE A 31 -6.76 -17.69 4.84
CA ILE A 31 -6.14 -18.47 5.92
C ILE A 31 -6.85 -18.25 7.27
N ASP A 32 -6.64 -19.16 8.22
CA ASP A 32 -7.03 -18.93 9.61
C ASP A 32 -6.10 -17.88 10.23
N THR A 33 -6.67 -16.74 10.59
CA THR A 33 -5.94 -15.59 11.13
C THR A 33 -5.84 -15.59 12.66
N LYS A 34 -6.62 -16.40 13.33
CA LYS A 34 -6.62 -16.43 14.82
C LYS A 34 -5.24 -16.70 15.41
N PRO A 35 -4.44 -17.66 14.89
CA PRO A 35 -3.08 -17.91 15.38
C PRO A 35 -2.11 -16.76 15.06
N LEU A 36 -2.48 -15.84 14.16
CA LEU A 36 -1.61 -14.78 13.65
C LEU A 36 -1.82 -13.43 14.34
N VAL A 37 -2.79 -13.36 15.25
CA VAL A 37 -3.09 -12.12 15.98
C VAL A 37 -1.85 -11.59 16.69
N GLY A 38 -1.58 -10.29 16.51
CA GLY A 38 -0.41 -9.63 17.10
C GLY A 38 0.82 -9.58 16.20
N HIS A 39 0.89 -10.35 15.09
CA HIS A 39 1.92 -10.13 14.08
C HIS A 39 1.66 -8.82 13.35
N LEU A 40 2.72 -8.21 12.81
CA LEU A 40 2.68 -6.87 12.24
C LEU A 40 2.88 -6.89 10.72
N ALA A 41 2.32 -5.89 10.07
CA ALA A 41 2.63 -5.56 8.69
C ALA A 41 2.92 -4.06 8.56
N ALA A 42 3.90 -3.70 7.73
CA ALA A 42 4.22 -2.32 7.39
C ALA A 42 3.80 -2.09 5.94
N TRP A 43 2.90 -1.11 5.72
CA TRP A 43 2.43 -0.77 4.38
C TRP A 43 1.89 0.67 4.32
N ASN A 44 1.45 1.10 3.13
CA ASN A 44 0.94 2.46 2.92
C ASN A 44 -0.58 2.58 3.05
N TYR A 45 -1.28 1.46 3.17
CA TYR A 45 -2.73 1.41 3.28
C TYR A 45 -3.19 0.14 3.99
N PHE A 46 -4.25 0.24 4.80
CA PHE A 46 -5.06 -0.87 5.31
C PHE A 46 -6.54 -0.53 5.14
N GLU A 47 -7.38 -1.54 4.86
CA GLU A 47 -8.84 -1.36 4.69
C GLU A 47 -9.49 -0.72 5.93
N SER A 48 -8.95 -0.99 7.12
CA SER A 48 -9.44 -0.47 8.40
C SER A 48 -9.21 1.03 8.62
N ILE A 49 -8.45 1.72 7.74
CA ILE A 49 -8.19 3.16 7.89
C ILE A 49 -9.49 3.94 7.79
N ASP A 50 -9.80 4.67 8.86
CA ASP A 50 -11.05 5.40 9.03
C ASP A 50 -10.99 6.80 8.39
N THR A 51 -11.19 6.87 7.08
CA THR A 51 -11.41 8.12 6.34
C THR A 51 -12.69 8.05 5.51
N PRO A 52 -13.36 9.17 5.24
CA PRO A 52 -14.53 9.20 4.36
C PRO A 52 -14.22 8.65 2.95
N ALA A 53 -13.07 9.03 2.39
CA ALA A 53 -12.64 8.58 1.06
C ALA A 53 -12.45 7.06 1.01
N ASN A 54 -11.84 6.48 2.03
CA ASN A 54 -11.66 5.03 2.12
C ASN A 54 -12.99 4.30 2.25
N LYS A 55 -13.88 4.77 3.12
CA LYS A 55 -15.23 4.18 3.28
C LYS A 55 -16.01 4.18 1.97
N GLU A 56 -15.97 5.27 1.23
CA GLU A 56 -16.62 5.38 -0.07
C GLU A 56 -16.01 4.40 -1.08
N PHE A 57 -14.69 4.30 -1.14
CA PHE A 57 -14.00 3.37 -2.02
C PHE A 57 -14.36 1.91 -1.71
N ILE A 58 -14.31 1.51 -0.43
CA ILE A 58 -14.69 0.16 0.02
C ILE A 58 -16.13 -0.16 -0.39
N ALA A 59 -17.06 0.77 -0.17
CA ALA A 59 -18.46 0.58 -0.54
C ALA A 59 -18.64 0.38 -2.05
N LYS A 60 -17.97 1.22 -2.86
CA LYS A 60 -17.98 1.10 -4.34
C LYS A 60 -17.38 -0.21 -4.81
N TRP A 61 -16.26 -0.64 -4.21
CA TRP A 61 -15.61 -1.90 -4.55
C TRP A 61 -16.50 -3.10 -4.25
N LYS A 62 -17.09 -3.17 -3.07
CA LYS A 62 -18.01 -4.25 -2.67
C LYS A 62 -19.27 -4.29 -3.55
N ALA A 63 -19.81 -3.13 -3.93
CA ALA A 63 -20.93 -3.03 -4.86
C ALA A 63 -20.56 -3.48 -6.27
N PHE A 64 -19.40 -3.05 -6.79
CA PHE A 64 -18.92 -3.44 -8.11
C PHE A 64 -18.68 -4.96 -8.22
N THR A 65 -18.03 -5.55 -7.24
CA THR A 65 -17.75 -6.99 -7.22
C THR A 65 -18.97 -7.83 -6.87
N LYS A 66 -20.07 -7.20 -6.44
CA LYS A 66 -21.29 -7.89 -5.93
C LYS A 66 -20.97 -8.90 -4.82
N ASN A 67 -19.89 -8.64 -4.07
CA ASN A 67 -19.42 -9.52 -3.02
C ASN A 67 -18.99 -8.70 -1.78
N PRO A 68 -19.80 -8.70 -0.71
CA PRO A 68 -19.52 -7.93 0.50
C PRO A 68 -18.29 -8.41 1.28
N LYS A 69 -17.77 -9.61 0.96
CA LYS A 69 -16.58 -10.19 1.59
C LYS A 69 -15.28 -9.80 0.87
N ARG A 70 -15.36 -9.16 -0.31
CA ARG A 70 -14.16 -8.68 -0.99
C ARG A 70 -13.53 -7.56 -0.18
N VAL A 71 -12.25 -7.71 0.08
CA VAL A 71 -11.44 -6.72 0.79
C VAL A 71 -10.78 -5.76 -0.19
N THR A 72 -10.32 -4.64 0.32
CA THR A 72 -9.38 -3.74 -0.33
C THR A 72 -8.01 -3.89 0.30
N ASN A 73 -6.94 -3.52 -0.40
CA ASN A 73 -5.58 -3.63 0.07
C ASN A 73 -4.68 -2.53 -0.50
N ASP A 74 -3.45 -2.45 -0.05
CA ASP A 74 -2.47 -1.44 -0.47
C ASP A 74 -2.24 -1.39 -1.99
N PRO A 75 -2.01 -2.51 -2.72
CA PRO A 75 -1.85 -2.46 -4.18
C PRO A 75 -3.05 -1.88 -4.92
N MET A 76 -4.27 -2.11 -4.42
CA MET A 76 -5.48 -1.54 -5.03
C MET A 76 -5.54 -0.03 -4.83
N GLU A 77 -5.24 0.45 -3.63
CA GLU A 77 -5.17 1.89 -3.35
C GLU A 77 -4.10 2.56 -4.19
N ALA A 78 -2.92 1.97 -4.30
CA ALA A 78 -1.84 2.47 -5.14
C ALA A 78 -2.27 2.60 -6.62
N HIS A 79 -3.02 1.61 -7.14
CA HIS A 79 -3.56 1.67 -8.50
C HIS A 79 -4.59 2.79 -8.68
N VAL A 80 -5.46 3.01 -7.71
CA VAL A 80 -6.46 4.10 -7.76
C VAL A 80 -5.77 5.45 -7.82
N VAL A 81 -4.80 5.70 -6.94
CA VAL A 81 -4.04 6.96 -6.90
C VAL A 81 -3.23 7.13 -8.18
N GLY A 82 -2.52 6.09 -8.62
CA GLY A 82 -1.73 6.11 -9.84
C GLY A 82 -2.56 6.38 -11.09
N PHE A 83 -3.75 5.78 -11.18
CA PHE A 83 -4.66 6.03 -12.30
C PHE A 83 -5.18 7.47 -12.31
N GLN A 84 -5.53 8.02 -11.15
CA GLN A 84 -5.93 9.43 -11.04
C GLN A 84 -4.80 10.36 -11.49
N MET A 85 -3.57 10.10 -11.06
CA MET A 85 -2.39 10.88 -11.49
C MET A 85 -2.17 10.77 -13.01
N TRP A 86 -2.34 9.60 -13.58
CA TRP A 86 -2.26 9.40 -15.03
C TRP A 86 -3.32 10.22 -15.77
N VAL A 87 -4.57 10.22 -15.30
CA VAL A 87 -5.65 11.03 -15.89
C VAL A 87 -5.29 12.53 -15.88
N GLU A 88 -4.78 13.04 -14.76
CA GLU A 88 -4.37 14.44 -14.66
C GLU A 88 -3.13 14.74 -15.54
N ALA A 89 -2.20 13.82 -15.67
CA ALA A 89 -1.05 13.96 -16.56
C ALA A 89 -1.47 13.99 -18.04
N VAL A 90 -2.43 13.14 -18.45
CA VAL A 90 -3.02 13.18 -19.81
C VAL A 90 -3.68 14.52 -20.09
N LYS A 91 -4.46 15.06 -19.16
CA LYS A 91 -5.05 16.39 -19.29
C LYS A 91 -4.00 17.48 -19.42
N LYS A 92 -2.95 17.44 -18.61
CA LYS A 92 -1.83 18.40 -18.64
C LYS A 92 -1.03 18.29 -19.94
N ALA A 93 -0.77 17.08 -20.43
CA ALA A 93 -0.05 16.83 -21.68
C ALA A 93 -0.89 17.13 -22.93
N GLY A 94 -2.23 17.13 -22.83
CA GLY A 94 -3.15 17.28 -23.94
C GLY A 94 -3.12 16.12 -24.94
N THR A 95 -2.60 14.95 -24.52
CA THR A 95 -2.42 13.77 -25.37
C THR A 95 -2.27 12.51 -24.54
N VAL A 96 -2.55 11.35 -25.14
CA VAL A 96 -2.31 10.02 -24.54
C VAL A 96 -0.96 9.42 -24.96
N ASN A 97 -0.11 10.17 -25.69
CA ASN A 97 1.23 9.70 -26.04
C ASN A 97 2.02 9.40 -24.75
N PRO A 98 2.55 8.16 -24.58
CA PRO A 98 3.20 7.75 -23.34
C PRO A 98 4.35 8.66 -22.89
N ASP A 99 5.24 9.03 -23.81
CA ASP A 99 6.41 9.84 -23.46
C ASP A 99 6.01 11.21 -22.92
N LYS A 100 5.04 11.86 -23.59
CA LYS A 100 4.52 13.17 -23.14
C LYS A 100 3.76 13.10 -21.83
N VAL A 101 3.07 11.98 -21.59
CA VAL A 101 2.36 11.76 -20.31
C VAL A 101 3.37 11.51 -19.18
N ILE A 102 4.41 10.72 -19.45
CA ILE A 102 5.51 10.48 -18.51
C ILE A 102 6.18 11.80 -18.13
N ASP A 103 6.51 12.65 -19.09
CA ASP A 103 7.10 13.98 -18.85
C ASP A 103 6.18 14.90 -18.04
N ALA A 104 4.87 14.73 -18.18
CA ALA A 104 3.87 15.54 -17.46
C ALA A 104 3.60 15.08 -16.02
N LEU A 105 3.92 13.83 -15.68
CA LEU A 105 3.63 13.22 -14.36
C LEU A 105 4.30 13.93 -13.18
N PRO A 106 5.57 14.34 -13.22
CA PRO A 106 6.20 14.99 -12.07
C PRO A 106 5.42 16.22 -11.59
N GLY A 107 5.18 16.29 -10.29
CA GLY A 107 4.41 17.35 -9.63
C GLY A 107 2.89 17.19 -9.70
N ILE A 108 2.36 16.17 -10.37
CA ILE A 108 0.93 15.84 -10.34
C ILE A 108 0.54 15.42 -8.91
N LYS A 109 -0.58 15.93 -8.45
CA LYS A 109 -1.16 15.65 -7.14
C LYS A 109 -2.49 14.94 -7.28
N ALA A 110 -2.72 13.95 -6.42
CA ALA A 110 -4.00 13.25 -6.34
C ALA A 110 -4.35 12.95 -4.87
N PRO A 111 -5.64 13.02 -4.50
CA PRO A 111 -6.07 12.59 -3.18
C PRO A 111 -5.80 11.09 -3.03
N ASN A 112 -5.31 10.69 -1.86
CA ASN A 112 -5.19 9.28 -1.48
C ASN A 112 -6.37 8.86 -0.59
N LEU A 113 -6.51 7.56 -0.33
CA LEU A 113 -7.59 7.04 0.51
C LEU A 113 -7.28 7.14 2.01
N THR A 114 -6.05 7.49 2.37
CA THR A 114 -5.60 7.54 3.76
C THR A 114 -5.74 8.92 4.41
N GLY A 115 -6.30 9.91 3.67
CA GLY A 115 -6.63 11.24 4.20
C GLY A 115 -5.62 12.33 3.87
N GLY A 116 -4.89 12.18 2.77
CA GLY A 116 -3.93 13.19 2.30
C GLY A 116 -3.95 13.37 0.78
N ILE A 117 -3.01 14.16 0.30
CA ILE A 117 -2.76 14.39 -1.12
C ILE A 117 -1.37 13.88 -1.44
N SER A 118 -1.30 12.80 -2.23
CA SER A 118 -0.05 12.26 -2.75
C SER A 118 0.46 13.10 -3.92
N GLU A 119 1.78 13.18 -4.08
CA GLU A 119 2.45 13.89 -5.16
C GLU A 119 3.39 12.95 -5.91
N MET A 120 3.37 13.01 -7.24
CA MET A 120 4.32 12.33 -8.10
C MET A 120 5.66 13.06 -8.06
N LEU A 121 6.70 12.38 -7.62
CA LEU A 121 8.06 12.90 -7.54
C LEU A 121 8.79 12.79 -8.89
N PRO A 122 9.89 13.55 -9.11
CA PRO A 122 10.69 13.46 -10.34
C PRO A 122 11.24 12.06 -10.65
N ASN A 123 11.41 11.21 -9.63
CA ASN A 123 11.82 9.81 -9.79
C ASN A 123 10.65 8.85 -10.05
N HIS A 124 9.46 9.37 -10.32
CA HIS A 124 8.22 8.64 -10.56
C HIS A 124 7.73 7.76 -9.40
N HIS A 125 8.22 8.01 -8.17
CA HIS A 125 7.58 7.53 -6.95
C HIS A 125 6.56 8.55 -6.47
N ILE A 126 5.62 8.11 -5.64
CA ILE A 126 4.64 9.02 -5.03
C ILE A 126 4.89 9.16 -3.54
N THR A 127 4.50 10.30 -2.99
CA THR A 127 4.50 10.50 -1.54
C THR A 127 3.29 9.79 -0.93
N LYS A 128 3.51 8.99 0.12
CA LYS A 128 2.45 8.30 0.86
C LYS A 128 2.78 8.25 2.36
N PRO A 129 1.79 8.15 3.25
CA PRO A 129 2.06 7.80 4.64
C PRO A 129 2.49 6.32 4.73
N VAL A 130 3.11 5.96 5.82
CA VAL A 130 3.42 4.57 6.18
C VAL A 130 2.68 4.22 7.46
N PHE A 131 2.11 3.03 7.50
CA PHE A 131 1.40 2.49 8.65
C PHE A 131 2.02 1.18 9.11
N ILE A 132 1.93 0.91 10.41
CA ILE A 132 2.12 -0.43 10.96
C ILE A 132 0.74 -0.92 11.39
N GLY A 133 0.32 -2.02 10.81
CA GLY A 133 -0.91 -2.72 11.15
C GLY A 133 -0.63 -3.99 11.94
N GLU A 134 -1.40 -4.23 12.99
CA GLU A 134 -1.39 -5.47 13.75
C GLU A 134 -2.52 -6.37 13.25
N VAL A 135 -2.21 -7.64 12.98
CA VAL A 135 -3.16 -8.63 12.48
C VAL A 135 -4.26 -8.89 13.52
N ARG A 136 -5.50 -8.79 13.07
CA ARG A 136 -6.70 -9.13 13.83
C ARG A 136 -7.20 -10.54 13.47
N GLY A 137 -7.96 -11.13 14.40
CA GLY A 137 -8.55 -12.45 14.21
C GLY A 137 -9.60 -12.56 13.10
N ASP A 138 -10.09 -11.43 12.60
CA ASP A 138 -11.05 -11.35 11.47
C ASP A 138 -10.38 -11.13 10.09
N GLY A 139 -9.05 -11.12 10.04
CA GLY A 139 -8.28 -10.92 8.82
C GLY A 139 -8.10 -9.44 8.44
N GLN A 140 -8.50 -8.53 9.30
CA GLN A 140 -8.24 -7.10 9.19
C GLN A 140 -7.00 -6.71 10.00
N PHE A 141 -6.64 -5.43 9.97
CA PHE A 141 -5.53 -4.87 10.73
C PHE A 141 -6.00 -3.74 11.64
N ASP A 142 -5.44 -3.67 12.83
CA ASP A 142 -5.49 -2.47 13.66
C ASP A 142 -4.24 -1.63 13.37
N VAL A 143 -4.44 -0.38 12.97
CA VAL A 143 -3.31 0.55 12.77
C VAL A 143 -2.76 0.94 14.13
N VAL A 144 -1.57 0.45 14.46
CA VAL A 144 -0.91 0.68 15.75
C VAL A 144 0.14 1.79 15.68
N TRP A 145 0.58 2.16 14.49
CA TRP A 145 1.51 3.25 14.26
C TRP A 145 1.35 3.82 12.85
N LYS A 146 1.67 5.11 12.70
CA LYS A 146 1.72 5.79 11.40
C LYS A 146 2.78 6.89 11.41
N THR A 147 3.26 7.25 10.22
CA THR A 147 4.07 8.46 10.05
C THR A 147 3.26 9.73 10.33
N GLU A 148 3.92 10.78 10.81
CA GLU A 148 3.27 12.08 11.03
C GLU A 148 2.83 12.77 9.73
N GLY A 149 3.43 12.39 8.61
CA GLY A 149 3.13 12.97 7.29
C GLY A 149 3.44 12.00 6.16
N LEU A 150 3.46 12.56 4.94
CA LEU A 150 3.77 11.82 3.73
C LEU A 150 5.28 11.56 3.65
N VAL A 151 5.64 10.33 3.37
CA VAL A 151 7.01 9.90 3.13
C VAL A 151 7.28 9.94 1.62
N PRO A 152 8.36 10.59 1.16
CA PRO A 152 8.75 10.53 -0.24
C PRO A 152 9.27 9.14 -0.60
N GLY A 153 8.86 8.64 -1.76
CA GLY A 153 9.44 7.42 -2.32
C GLY A 153 10.87 7.69 -2.78
N ALA A 154 11.82 6.89 -2.33
CA ALA A 154 13.23 6.99 -2.74
C ALA A 154 13.57 5.88 -3.74
N ALA A 155 14.24 6.25 -4.84
CA ALA A 155 14.72 5.27 -5.81
C ALA A 155 15.91 4.43 -5.26
N TRP A 156 16.60 4.99 -4.26
CA TRP A 156 17.77 4.40 -3.63
C TRP A 156 17.62 4.41 -2.11
N SER A 157 18.18 3.41 -1.44
CA SER A 157 18.15 3.38 0.02
C SER A 157 19.06 4.47 0.61
N PRO A 158 18.54 5.38 1.45
CA PRO A 158 19.38 6.35 2.15
C PRO A 158 20.25 5.70 3.24
N HIS A 159 19.95 4.45 3.60
CA HIS A 159 20.65 3.70 4.65
C HIS A 159 21.74 2.76 4.10
N LEU A 160 21.93 2.70 2.79
CA LEU A 160 22.94 1.89 2.13
C LEU A 160 23.84 2.78 1.29
N GLU A 161 25.05 3.02 1.78
CA GLU A 161 26.06 3.81 1.06
C GLU A 161 26.33 3.20 -0.33
N GLY A 162 26.45 4.03 -1.34
CA GLY A 162 26.68 3.61 -2.74
C GLY A 162 25.47 2.97 -3.43
N SER A 163 24.31 2.87 -2.78
CA SER A 163 23.13 2.22 -3.39
C SER A 163 22.70 2.87 -4.71
N LYS A 164 22.93 4.16 -4.90
CA LYS A 164 22.64 4.90 -6.14
C LYS A 164 23.51 4.47 -7.33
N ASP A 165 24.65 3.85 -7.06
CA ASP A 165 25.62 3.39 -8.06
C ASP A 165 25.46 1.92 -8.40
N LEU A 166 24.52 1.22 -7.72
CA LEU A 166 24.20 -0.19 -7.99
C LEU A 166 23.35 -0.28 -9.26
N VAL A 167 23.79 -1.10 -10.18
CA VAL A 167 23.07 -1.43 -11.41
C VAL A 167 22.63 -2.89 -11.34
N ALA A 168 21.33 -3.14 -11.61
CA ALA A 168 20.85 -4.49 -11.84
C ALA A 168 21.30 -4.94 -13.23
N ASP A 169 22.34 -5.72 -13.28
CA ASP A 169 22.86 -6.29 -14.53
C ASP A 169 22.17 -7.64 -14.76
N TRP A 170 21.27 -7.68 -15.72
CA TRP A 170 20.58 -8.89 -16.15
C TRP A 170 21.36 -9.47 -17.35
N VAL A 171 22.38 -10.23 -17.05
CA VAL A 171 23.09 -11.00 -18.07
C VAL A 171 22.56 -12.42 -18.11
#